data_50c16a743c111bff99957b869f41974d
#
_entry.id   50c16a743c111bff99957b869f41974d
#
_cell.length_a   1.000
_cell.length_b   1.000
_cell.length_c   1.000
_cell.angle_alpha   90.00
_cell.angle_beta   90.00
_cell.angle_gamma   90.00
#
_symmetry.space_group_name_H-M   'P 1'
#
loop_
_entity.id
_entity.type
_entity.pdbx_description
1 polymer ?
#
loop_
_entity_poly.entity_id
_entity_poly.type
_entity_poly.pdbx_seq_one_letter_code
_entity_poly.pdbx_strand_id
1 'polypeptide(L)'
;MLSILRTNGEIPVEIEEGNIEYKLKITFENDINNSRFKKLTSQLQWRMNEGKQMYSKYTATYILGITNDGKIGNQTEEIIDESIKNLKMITLNCNSQIISIKKELFNEKYYIAEVIIVRLDDKFIKELRVCFVGESASGKTTTVAHLCSGHLDNGEGSGGKIIMKHAHEQLSGSSSSIVHEMIGYKDNTLINYKSQIFSSWEKIVNLSDFVVSLIDLPGKEKYIRTTLYGIQSRNPHIVFLTIDSSKGYINDETYNLLELLQKNKLNIIILFTKINKNENITNAFKFYDKLTEFDADTYSPDNKLLNYIKISNKTGYGFDKIHQLFNYFVDNNIYNDYDPKISPSRFIIGDIYSQCNEFTSNNKIIIARGLMKSGNINGGEVLYVGPYENKFYQIKIINIHKKQIDSKTLYANEYGSLEIEFVNEIIPLDNHMIITKNLIELKNTCNIRISDGLNNINIKKMMLLFSENIVESCIITEINNDIITVKFNRLHDVKVPIFSGNKCILKSDKYLHGYIV
;
A
#
# COMPACT_ATOMS: atom_id res chain seq x y z
N MET A 1 22.16 -15.29 11.15
CA MET A 1 22.20 -16.60 11.83
C MET A 1 20.82 -16.88 12.38
N LEU A 2 20.26 -18.06 12.10
CA LEU A 2 18.92 -18.44 12.57
C LEU A 2 18.93 -18.57 14.11
N SER A 3 17.80 -18.20 14.74
CA SER A 3 17.71 -18.18 16.22
C SER A 3 17.76 -19.56 16.87
N ILE A 4 17.53 -20.62 16.07
CA ILE A 4 17.47 -22.01 16.54
C ILE A 4 18.82 -22.75 16.54
N LEU A 5 19.88 -22.18 15.94
CA LEU A 5 21.17 -22.83 15.89
C LEU A 5 21.78 -22.93 17.31
N ARG A 6 22.17 -24.14 17.69
CA ARG A 6 22.96 -24.36 18.90
C ARG A 6 24.37 -23.77 18.72
N THR A 7 25.08 -23.59 19.81
CA THR A 7 26.47 -23.07 19.80
C THR A 7 27.45 -23.93 18.97
N ASN A 8 27.12 -25.19 18.70
CA ASN A 8 27.88 -26.10 17.83
C ASN A 8 27.42 -26.05 16.34
N GLY A 9 26.44 -25.20 15.97
CA GLY A 9 25.92 -25.08 14.61
C GLY A 9 24.91 -26.15 14.21
N GLU A 10 24.51 -27.05 15.13
CA GLU A 10 23.48 -28.07 14.86
C GLU A 10 22.06 -27.54 15.05
N ILE A 11 21.13 -28.01 14.20
CA ILE A 11 19.70 -27.75 14.35
C ILE A 11 19.12 -28.84 15.28
N PRO A 12 18.45 -28.48 16.38
CA PRO A 12 17.83 -29.46 17.26
C PRO A 12 16.65 -30.16 16.57
N VAL A 13 16.29 -31.34 17.08
CA VAL A 13 15.02 -32.01 16.68
C VAL A 13 13.84 -31.13 17.09
N GLU A 14 12.78 -31.12 16.30
CA GLU A 14 11.55 -30.36 16.59
C GLU A 14 10.95 -30.89 17.93
N ILE A 15 10.57 -29.94 18.76
CA ILE A 15 9.85 -30.25 20.01
C ILE A 15 8.35 -30.15 19.69
N GLU A 16 7.61 -31.20 20.05
CA GLU A 16 6.15 -31.24 19.81
C GLU A 16 5.44 -30.11 20.54
N GLU A 17 5.87 -29.73 21.74
CA GLU A 17 5.40 -28.60 22.53
C GLU A 17 6.14 -27.31 22.14
N GLY A 18 5.50 -26.15 22.43
CA GLY A 18 6.12 -24.84 22.20
C GLY A 18 5.74 -24.20 20.87
N ASN A 19 6.34 -23.05 20.60
CA ASN A 19 5.93 -22.16 19.52
C ASN A 19 6.76 -22.28 18.22
N ILE A 20 7.63 -23.29 18.12
CA ILE A 20 8.49 -23.52 16.94
C ILE A 20 7.93 -24.68 16.13
N GLU A 21 7.83 -24.49 14.82
CA GLU A 21 7.34 -25.48 13.87
C GLU A 21 8.33 -25.65 12.73
N TYR A 22 8.70 -26.91 12.42
CA TYR A 22 9.57 -27.25 11.29
C TYR A 22 8.74 -27.69 10.09
N LYS A 23 9.06 -27.20 8.92
CA LYS A 23 8.46 -27.62 7.66
C LYS A 23 9.49 -27.70 6.55
N LEU A 24 9.56 -28.84 5.90
CA LEU A 24 10.39 -29.00 4.71
C LEU A 24 9.91 -28.03 3.62
N LYS A 25 8.61 -27.98 3.36
CA LYS A 25 7.94 -27.05 2.47
C LYS A 25 6.45 -26.95 2.83
N ILE A 26 5.83 -25.83 2.50
CA ILE A 26 4.39 -25.61 2.65
C ILE A 26 3.75 -25.52 1.26
N THR A 27 2.97 -26.54 0.89
CA THR A 27 2.25 -26.60 -0.38
C THR A 27 0.80 -27.01 -0.14
N PHE A 28 -0.14 -26.37 -0.79
CA PHE A 28 -1.55 -26.73 -0.88
C PHE A 28 -2.13 -26.16 -2.19
N GLU A 29 -3.22 -26.74 -2.65
CA GLU A 29 -4.00 -26.15 -3.73
C GLU A 29 -4.65 -24.87 -3.23
N ASN A 30 -4.78 -23.85 -4.11
CA ASN A 30 -5.31 -22.51 -3.77
C ASN A 30 -6.82 -22.53 -3.45
N ASP A 31 -7.28 -23.52 -2.71
CA ASP A 31 -8.65 -23.63 -2.22
C ASP A 31 -8.64 -23.57 -0.68
N ILE A 32 -9.27 -22.54 -0.13
CA ILE A 32 -9.44 -22.31 1.32
C ILE A 32 -10.23 -23.47 1.97
N ASN A 33 -11.05 -24.18 1.21
CA ASN A 33 -11.78 -25.35 1.68
C ASN A 33 -10.94 -26.62 1.72
N ASN A 34 -9.73 -26.60 1.19
CA ASN A 34 -8.80 -27.72 1.20
C ASN A 34 -8.52 -28.19 2.63
N SER A 35 -8.64 -29.48 2.87
CA SER A 35 -8.41 -30.09 4.19
C SER A 35 -7.01 -29.82 4.73
N ARG A 36 -6.00 -29.77 3.86
CA ARG A 36 -4.61 -29.47 4.21
C ARG A 36 -4.43 -28.03 4.66
N PHE A 37 -5.09 -27.07 3.99
CA PHE A 37 -5.09 -25.66 4.39
C PHE A 37 -5.67 -25.48 5.80
N LYS A 38 -6.83 -26.11 6.08
CA LYS A 38 -7.47 -26.09 7.40
C LYS A 38 -6.57 -26.68 8.48
N LYS A 39 -5.89 -27.81 8.19
CA LYS A 39 -4.94 -28.45 9.11
C LYS A 39 -3.76 -27.53 9.44
N LEU A 40 -3.15 -26.91 8.45
CA LEU A 40 -2.03 -25.96 8.63
C LEU A 40 -2.47 -24.72 9.41
N THR A 41 -3.68 -24.21 9.16
CA THR A 41 -4.28 -23.10 9.90
C THR A 41 -4.45 -23.45 11.39
N SER A 42 -5.02 -24.62 11.70
CA SER A 42 -5.18 -25.08 13.09
C SER A 42 -3.83 -25.28 13.78
N GLN A 43 -2.83 -25.79 13.06
CA GLN A 43 -1.48 -25.98 13.58
C GLN A 43 -0.82 -24.64 13.94
N LEU A 44 -0.94 -23.62 13.07
CA LEU A 44 -0.44 -22.28 13.38
C LEU A 44 -1.13 -21.69 14.62
N GLN A 45 -2.46 -21.80 14.73
CA GLN A 45 -3.21 -21.33 15.90
C GLN A 45 -2.73 -21.99 17.18
N TRP A 46 -2.48 -23.29 17.13
CA TRP A 46 -1.97 -24.03 18.27
C TRP A 46 -0.56 -23.55 18.68
N ARG A 47 0.39 -23.43 17.73
CA ARG A 47 1.75 -22.93 17.99
C ARG A 47 1.74 -21.50 18.57
N MET A 48 0.84 -20.63 18.12
CA MET A 48 0.70 -19.29 18.67
C MET A 48 0.15 -19.30 20.11
N ASN A 49 -0.76 -20.23 20.44
CA ASN A 49 -1.25 -20.38 21.80
C ASN A 49 -0.14 -20.87 22.76
N GLU A 50 0.69 -21.82 22.31
CA GLU A 50 1.90 -22.24 23.05
C GLU A 50 2.85 -21.04 23.26
N GLY A 51 3.08 -20.23 22.22
CA GLY A 51 3.89 -19.02 22.34
C GLY A 51 3.34 -18.03 23.37
N LYS A 52 2.00 -17.92 23.51
CA LYS A 52 1.39 -17.09 24.55
C LYS A 52 1.68 -17.60 25.96
N GLN A 53 1.66 -18.91 26.16
CA GLN A 53 1.97 -19.52 27.45
C GLN A 53 3.44 -19.27 27.83
N MET A 54 4.36 -19.39 26.86
CA MET A 54 5.80 -19.24 27.10
C MET A 54 6.28 -17.79 27.20
N TYR A 55 5.74 -16.88 26.38
CA TYR A 55 6.25 -15.52 26.20
C TYR A 55 5.23 -14.42 26.48
N SER A 56 4.04 -14.75 26.97
CA SER A 56 2.89 -13.84 27.16
C SER A 56 2.45 -13.12 25.86
N LYS A 57 2.83 -13.66 24.69
CA LYS A 57 2.47 -13.13 23.37
C LYS A 57 2.10 -14.27 22.45
N TYR A 58 1.03 -14.14 21.68
CA TYR A 58 0.68 -15.07 20.62
C TYR A 58 1.73 -14.98 19.50
N THR A 59 2.74 -15.83 19.57
CA THR A 59 3.83 -15.87 18.60
C THR A 59 4.16 -17.28 18.19
N ALA A 60 4.47 -17.50 16.92
CA ALA A 60 4.98 -18.76 16.39
C ALA A 60 6.20 -18.51 15.50
N THR A 61 7.14 -19.44 15.50
CA THR A 61 8.32 -19.41 14.63
C THR A 61 8.29 -20.62 13.73
N TYR A 62 8.24 -20.39 12.42
CA TYR A 62 8.34 -21.45 11.41
C TYR A 62 9.75 -21.51 10.86
N ILE A 63 10.32 -22.72 10.83
CA ILE A 63 11.59 -22.96 10.17
C ILE A 63 11.30 -23.78 8.91
N LEU A 64 11.52 -23.16 7.77
CA LEU A 64 11.29 -23.75 6.46
C LEU A 64 12.58 -24.33 5.88
N GLY A 65 12.48 -25.42 5.15
CA GLY A 65 13.62 -26.10 4.52
C GLY A 65 14.26 -27.17 5.38
N ILE A 66 13.66 -27.54 6.54
CA ILE A 66 14.14 -28.59 7.41
C ILE A 66 13.06 -29.61 7.74
N THR A 67 13.47 -30.80 8.09
CA THR A 67 12.61 -31.90 8.54
C THR A 67 12.46 -31.87 10.06
N ASN A 68 11.46 -32.59 10.61
CA ASN A 68 11.18 -32.58 12.04
C ASN A 68 12.34 -33.14 12.89
N ASP A 69 13.22 -33.96 12.30
CA ASP A 69 14.44 -34.49 12.94
C ASP A 69 15.65 -33.50 12.86
N GLY A 70 15.42 -32.28 12.41
CA GLY A 70 16.45 -31.22 12.33
C GLY A 70 17.39 -31.33 11.13
N LYS A 71 17.13 -32.23 10.19
CA LYS A 71 17.94 -32.35 8.98
C LYS A 71 17.53 -31.32 7.94
N ILE A 72 18.55 -30.72 7.30
CA ILE A 72 18.36 -29.76 6.22
C ILE A 72 17.86 -30.49 4.98
N GLY A 73 16.75 -30.03 4.42
CA GLY A 73 16.21 -30.52 3.16
C GLY A 73 16.83 -29.81 1.95
N ASN A 74 16.78 -30.50 0.82
CA ASN A 74 17.32 -29.98 -0.44
C ASN A 74 16.32 -29.02 -1.11
N GLN A 75 16.03 -27.88 -0.47
CA GLN A 75 15.07 -26.91 -0.97
C GLN A 75 15.78 -25.74 -1.69
N THR A 76 15.30 -25.39 -2.89
CA THR A 76 15.77 -24.21 -3.64
C THR A 76 15.14 -22.94 -3.09
N GLU A 77 15.65 -21.79 -3.50
CA GLU A 77 15.11 -20.50 -3.07
C GLU A 77 13.65 -20.33 -3.49
N GLU A 78 13.30 -20.76 -4.69
CA GLU A 78 11.93 -20.66 -5.23
C GLU A 78 10.93 -21.46 -4.39
N ILE A 79 11.32 -22.66 -3.91
CA ILE A 79 10.46 -23.51 -3.07
C ILE A 79 10.27 -22.89 -1.69
N ILE A 80 11.30 -22.27 -1.15
CA ILE A 80 11.21 -21.54 0.13
C ILE A 80 10.31 -20.30 -0.04
N ASP A 81 10.44 -19.55 -1.13
CA ASP A 81 9.62 -18.38 -1.41
C ASP A 81 8.14 -18.74 -1.62
N GLU A 82 7.86 -19.83 -2.33
CA GLU A 82 6.52 -20.37 -2.45
C GLU A 82 5.95 -20.80 -1.09
N SER A 83 6.76 -21.44 -0.26
CA SER A 83 6.36 -21.85 1.09
C SER A 83 6.05 -20.65 1.99
N ILE A 84 6.82 -19.56 1.87
CA ILE A 84 6.57 -18.29 2.58
C ILE A 84 5.27 -17.65 2.07
N LYS A 85 5.04 -17.64 0.75
CA LYS A 85 3.80 -17.15 0.15
C LYS A 85 2.58 -17.92 0.69
N ASN A 86 2.68 -19.24 0.73
CA ASN A 86 1.62 -20.12 1.25
C ASN A 86 1.40 -19.91 2.76
N LEU A 87 2.48 -19.78 3.54
CA LEU A 87 2.40 -19.48 4.98
C LEU A 87 1.71 -18.14 5.24
N LYS A 88 1.94 -17.14 4.39
CA LYS A 88 1.27 -15.85 4.45
C LYS A 88 -0.25 -15.97 4.27
N MET A 89 -0.74 -16.83 3.37
CA MET A 89 -2.17 -17.09 3.24
C MET A 89 -2.77 -17.73 4.50
N ILE A 90 -2.02 -18.61 5.15
CA ILE A 90 -2.42 -19.24 6.41
C ILE A 90 -2.49 -18.21 7.54
N THR A 91 -1.51 -17.32 7.66
CA THR A 91 -1.48 -16.28 8.71
C THR A 91 -2.68 -15.34 8.64
N LEU A 92 -3.14 -14.99 7.44
CA LEU A 92 -4.33 -14.16 7.26
C LEU A 92 -5.59 -14.79 7.85
N ASN A 93 -5.77 -16.11 7.67
CA ASN A 93 -6.90 -16.82 8.26
C ASN A 93 -6.82 -16.98 9.79
N CYS A 94 -5.65 -16.73 10.37
CA CYS A 94 -5.43 -16.83 11.82
C CYS A 94 -5.44 -15.45 12.51
N ASN A 95 -5.86 -14.41 11.86
CA ASN A 95 -5.71 -13.03 12.35
C ASN A 95 -4.27 -12.75 12.83
N SER A 96 -3.29 -13.11 12.00
CA SER A 96 -1.87 -13.10 12.34
C SER A 96 -1.06 -12.48 11.22
N GLN A 97 0.16 -12.07 11.51
CA GLN A 97 1.06 -11.48 10.54
C GLN A 97 2.47 -12.02 10.70
N ILE A 98 3.17 -12.18 9.57
CA ILE A 98 4.61 -12.42 9.57
C ILE A 98 5.31 -11.10 9.88
N ILE A 99 6.13 -11.07 10.92
CA ILE A 99 6.87 -9.87 11.34
C ILE A 99 8.37 -9.93 11.02
N SER A 100 8.88 -11.11 10.72
CA SER A 100 10.29 -11.31 10.37
C SER A 100 10.46 -12.53 9.47
N ILE A 101 11.30 -12.40 8.45
CA ILE A 101 11.81 -13.50 7.64
C ILE A 101 13.32 -13.36 7.55
N LYS A 102 14.04 -14.42 7.91
CA LYS A 102 15.47 -14.53 7.70
C LYS A 102 15.74 -15.74 6.83
N LYS A 103 16.31 -15.53 5.65
CA LYS A 103 16.76 -16.60 4.77
C LYS A 103 18.27 -16.77 4.91
N GLU A 104 18.72 -17.99 4.95
CA GLU A 104 20.14 -18.34 4.91
C GLU A 104 20.40 -19.38 3.83
N LEU A 105 21.49 -19.18 3.08
CA LEU A 105 21.99 -20.14 2.11
C LEU A 105 22.89 -21.15 2.84
N PHE A 106 22.58 -22.43 2.70
CA PHE A 106 23.33 -23.53 3.30
C PHE A 106 24.02 -24.36 2.22
N ASN A 107 25.32 -24.68 2.43
CA ASN A 107 26.15 -25.44 1.49
C ASN A 107 26.11 -24.89 0.05
N GLU A 108 26.07 -23.54 -0.12
CA GLU A 108 26.07 -22.84 -1.41
C GLU A 108 24.93 -23.27 -2.38
N LYS A 109 23.94 -24.05 -1.93
CA LYS A 109 22.94 -24.62 -2.82
C LYS A 109 21.52 -24.63 -2.26
N TYR A 110 21.33 -24.77 -0.96
CA TYR A 110 20.02 -24.96 -0.35
C TYR A 110 19.67 -23.82 0.58
N TYR A 111 18.40 -23.49 0.67
CA TYR A 111 17.89 -22.40 1.48
C TYR A 111 17.10 -22.88 2.67
N ILE A 112 17.27 -22.16 3.79
CA ILE A 112 16.47 -22.30 4.99
C ILE A 112 15.90 -20.93 5.33
N ALA A 113 14.67 -20.87 5.83
CA ALA A 113 14.08 -19.61 6.29
C ALA A 113 13.48 -19.73 7.70
N GLU A 114 13.83 -18.78 8.55
CA GLU A 114 13.16 -18.53 9.83
C GLU A 114 12.08 -17.47 9.61
N VAL A 115 10.83 -17.80 9.93
CA VAL A 115 9.67 -16.93 9.77
C VAL A 115 8.98 -16.75 11.12
N ILE A 116 8.97 -15.53 11.64
CA ILE A 116 8.33 -15.19 12.91
C ILE A 116 6.95 -14.62 12.64
N ILE A 117 5.95 -15.21 13.28
CA ILE A 117 4.54 -14.87 13.13
C ILE A 117 4.01 -14.41 14.49
N VAL A 118 3.22 -13.35 14.51
CA VAL A 118 2.50 -12.89 15.70
C VAL A 118 1.01 -12.76 15.39
N ARG A 119 0.18 -13.09 16.39
CA ARG A 119 -1.25 -12.79 16.33
C ARG A 119 -1.46 -11.30 16.53
N LEU A 120 -2.38 -10.75 15.78
CA LEU A 120 -2.79 -9.38 15.93
C LEU A 120 -3.73 -9.28 17.14
N ASP A 121 -3.33 -8.52 18.16
CA ASP A 121 -4.15 -8.32 19.37
C ASP A 121 -5.39 -7.45 19.07
N ASP A 122 -5.30 -6.60 18.03
CA ASP A 122 -6.37 -5.76 17.54
C ASP A 122 -7.14 -6.46 16.41
N LYS A 123 -8.41 -6.13 16.23
CA LYS A 123 -9.21 -6.62 15.09
C LYS A 123 -8.47 -6.25 13.79
N PHE A 124 -7.96 -7.27 13.08
CA PHE A 124 -7.38 -7.06 11.77
C PHE A 124 -8.50 -6.68 10.80
N ILE A 125 -8.38 -5.50 10.23
CA ILE A 125 -9.34 -4.98 9.27
C ILE A 125 -8.74 -5.18 7.89
N LYS A 126 -9.34 -6.06 7.10
CA LYS A 126 -8.99 -6.20 5.69
C LYS A 126 -9.27 -4.87 5.00
N GLU A 127 -8.27 -4.29 4.36
CA GLU A 127 -8.39 -3.00 3.67
C GLU A 127 -7.99 -3.10 2.21
N LEU A 128 -8.91 -2.78 1.32
CA LEU A 128 -8.63 -2.59 -0.10
C LEU A 128 -8.45 -1.08 -0.37
N ARG A 129 -7.28 -0.66 -0.88
CA ARG A 129 -7.01 0.73 -1.26
C ARG A 129 -7.20 0.94 -2.74
N VAL A 130 -8.03 1.91 -3.10
CA VAL A 130 -8.42 2.19 -4.48
C VAL A 130 -8.18 3.66 -4.79
N CYS A 131 -7.32 3.94 -5.78
CA CYS A 131 -7.07 5.31 -6.26
C CYS A 131 -7.88 5.59 -7.52
N PHE A 132 -8.43 6.80 -7.60
CA PHE A 132 -9.10 7.33 -8.79
C PHE A 132 -8.23 8.39 -9.45
N VAL A 133 -7.84 8.14 -10.69
CA VAL A 133 -7.00 9.02 -11.51
C VAL A 133 -7.66 9.32 -12.85
N GLY A 134 -7.21 10.34 -13.56
CA GLY A 134 -7.73 10.74 -14.87
C GLY A 134 -7.89 12.26 -14.97
N GLU A 135 -8.36 12.75 -16.10
CA GLU A 135 -8.52 14.16 -16.39
C GLU A 135 -9.46 14.89 -15.41
N SER A 136 -9.33 16.23 -15.36
CA SER A 136 -10.31 17.08 -14.69
C SER A 136 -11.69 16.89 -15.31
N ALA A 137 -12.73 16.86 -14.47
CA ALA A 137 -14.11 16.64 -14.87
C ALA A 137 -14.42 15.27 -15.54
N SER A 138 -13.52 14.29 -15.46
CA SER A 138 -13.79 12.91 -15.92
C SER A 138 -14.76 12.12 -15.02
N GLY A 139 -15.20 12.69 -13.89
CA GLY A 139 -16.18 12.07 -13.00
C GLY A 139 -15.58 11.31 -11.81
N LYS A 140 -14.28 11.39 -11.53
CA LYS A 140 -13.60 10.75 -10.38
C LYS A 140 -14.29 11.05 -9.05
N THR A 141 -14.27 12.31 -8.66
CA THR A 141 -14.86 12.79 -7.39
C THR A 141 -16.33 12.45 -7.27
N THR A 142 -17.08 12.55 -8.38
CA THR A 142 -18.49 12.19 -8.42
C THR A 142 -18.71 10.68 -8.22
N THR A 143 -17.83 9.85 -8.81
CA THR A 143 -17.87 8.39 -8.62
C THR A 143 -17.57 8.00 -7.17
N VAL A 144 -16.54 8.60 -6.56
CA VAL A 144 -16.23 8.38 -5.14
C VAL A 144 -17.38 8.84 -4.25
N ALA A 145 -17.97 9.99 -4.52
CA ALA A 145 -19.13 10.51 -3.79
C ALA A 145 -20.34 9.57 -3.89
N HIS A 146 -20.62 9.01 -5.08
CA HIS A 146 -21.69 8.03 -5.26
C HIS A 146 -21.42 6.75 -4.46
N LEU A 147 -20.22 6.20 -4.52
CA LEU A 147 -19.83 5.01 -3.73
C LEU A 147 -20.03 5.22 -2.23
N CYS A 148 -19.69 6.43 -1.72
CA CYS A 148 -19.79 6.73 -0.28
C CYS A 148 -21.21 7.07 0.18
N SER A 149 -22.04 7.67 -0.68
CA SER A 149 -23.32 8.24 -0.28
C SER A 149 -24.54 7.64 -0.97
N GLY A 150 -24.35 6.85 -2.04
CA GLY A 150 -25.45 6.42 -2.91
C GLY A 150 -26.11 7.56 -3.68
N HIS A 151 -25.60 8.81 -3.55
CA HIS A 151 -26.21 9.98 -4.18
C HIS A 151 -25.95 9.99 -5.68
N LEU A 152 -27.02 10.08 -6.47
CA LEU A 152 -26.94 10.24 -7.93
C LEU A 152 -26.63 11.68 -8.29
N ASP A 153 -25.76 11.88 -9.27
CA ASP A 153 -25.42 13.21 -9.77
C ASP A 153 -26.53 13.80 -10.64
N ASN A 154 -26.71 15.10 -10.58
CA ASN A 154 -27.68 15.80 -11.46
C ASN A 154 -27.17 16.00 -12.90
N GLY A 155 -25.94 15.62 -13.19
CA GLY A 155 -25.25 15.86 -14.46
C GLY A 155 -24.34 17.10 -14.45
N GLU A 156 -24.35 17.90 -13.39
CA GLU A 156 -23.58 19.15 -13.23
C GLU A 156 -22.52 19.06 -12.12
N GLY A 157 -22.25 17.82 -11.62
CA GLY A 157 -21.24 17.59 -10.60
C GLY A 157 -21.70 17.85 -9.16
N SER A 158 -23.03 17.87 -8.92
CA SER A 158 -23.58 18.04 -7.56
C SER A 158 -23.10 16.96 -6.59
N GLY A 159 -23.00 15.72 -7.07
CA GLY A 159 -22.51 14.58 -6.28
C GLY A 159 -21.09 14.80 -5.78
N GLY A 160 -20.18 15.29 -6.61
CA GLY A 160 -18.79 15.52 -6.22
C GLY A 160 -18.60 16.54 -5.09
N LYS A 161 -19.49 17.55 -5.00
CA LYS A 161 -19.44 18.57 -3.95
C LYS A 161 -19.62 18.02 -2.54
N ILE A 162 -20.24 16.85 -2.39
CA ILE A 162 -20.49 16.19 -1.09
C ILE A 162 -19.19 15.82 -0.38
N ILE A 163 -18.13 15.48 -1.12
CA ILE A 163 -16.84 15.05 -0.57
C ILE A 163 -15.74 16.10 -0.69
N MET A 164 -15.95 17.18 -1.45
CA MET A 164 -15.00 18.28 -1.57
C MET A 164 -14.87 19.05 -0.27
N LYS A 165 -13.64 19.17 0.26
CA LYS A 165 -13.36 19.75 1.58
C LYS A 165 -13.14 21.26 1.55
N HIS A 166 -12.64 21.79 0.43
CA HIS A 166 -12.27 23.18 0.32
C HIS A 166 -13.32 24.01 -0.45
N ALA A 167 -13.62 25.19 0.03
CA ALA A 167 -14.62 26.09 -0.61
C ALA A 167 -14.31 26.38 -2.09
N HIS A 168 -13.03 26.57 -2.44
CA HIS A 168 -12.63 26.78 -3.83
C HIS A 168 -12.84 25.55 -4.73
N GLU A 169 -12.76 24.34 -4.19
CA GLU A 169 -13.06 23.09 -4.90
C GLU A 169 -14.55 22.99 -5.18
N GLN A 170 -15.39 23.29 -4.17
CA GLN A 170 -16.85 23.29 -4.30
C GLN A 170 -17.33 24.33 -5.31
N LEU A 171 -16.69 25.51 -5.37
CA LEU A 171 -16.99 26.56 -6.35
C LEU A 171 -16.54 26.18 -7.76
N SER A 172 -15.33 25.63 -7.89
CA SER A 172 -14.75 25.29 -9.20
C SER A 172 -15.19 23.94 -9.75
N GLY A 173 -15.79 23.06 -8.91
CA GLY A 173 -16.11 21.67 -9.25
C GLY A 173 -14.88 20.79 -9.53
N SER A 174 -13.70 21.20 -9.08
CA SER A 174 -12.43 20.50 -9.37
C SER A 174 -11.62 20.27 -8.11
N SER A 175 -11.22 19.02 -7.86
CA SER A 175 -10.36 18.65 -6.74
C SER A 175 -8.94 19.20 -6.94
N SER A 176 -8.35 19.73 -5.88
CA SER A 176 -6.97 20.22 -5.82
C SER A 176 -6.12 19.44 -4.81
N SER A 177 -6.78 18.75 -3.90
CA SER A 177 -6.19 17.96 -2.81
C SER A 177 -6.51 16.48 -2.97
N ILE A 178 -5.80 15.64 -2.21
CA ILE A 178 -6.12 14.22 -2.08
C ILE A 178 -7.30 14.07 -1.11
N VAL A 179 -8.40 13.51 -1.59
CA VAL A 179 -9.54 13.18 -0.73
C VAL A 179 -9.51 11.70 -0.42
N HIS A 180 -9.69 11.36 0.85
CA HIS A 180 -9.73 10.00 1.34
C HIS A 180 -11.09 9.73 2.00
N GLU A 181 -11.81 8.77 1.44
CA GLU A 181 -13.10 8.31 1.93
C GLU A 181 -13.05 6.79 2.16
N MET A 182 -14.02 6.25 2.87
CA MET A 182 -14.07 4.83 3.21
C MET A 182 -15.50 4.31 3.13
N ILE A 183 -15.63 3.10 2.61
CA ILE A 183 -16.87 2.31 2.64
C ILE A 183 -16.56 0.93 3.21
N GLY A 184 -17.56 0.27 3.74
CA GLY A 184 -17.43 -1.06 4.31
C GLY A 184 -18.34 -2.08 3.64
N TYR A 185 -17.98 -3.34 3.79
CA TYR A 185 -18.77 -4.48 3.31
C TYR A 185 -18.95 -5.50 4.43
N LYS A 186 -20.16 -6.01 4.54
CA LYS A 186 -20.51 -7.13 5.40
C LYS A 186 -21.35 -8.13 4.58
N ASP A 187 -20.98 -9.39 4.61
CA ASP A 187 -21.64 -10.46 3.84
C ASP A 187 -21.85 -10.03 2.37
N ASN A 188 -20.83 -9.46 1.73
CA ASN A 188 -20.83 -8.87 0.40
C ASN A 188 -21.81 -7.69 0.19
N THR A 189 -22.42 -7.19 1.27
CA THR A 189 -23.35 -6.04 1.23
C THR A 189 -22.62 -4.75 1.60
N LEU A 190 -22.83 -3.69 0.82
CA LEU A 190 -22.22 -2.38 1.04
C LEU A 190 -22.77 -1.73 2.32
N ILE A 191 -21.87 -1.26 3.18
CA ILE A 191 -22.16 -0.37 4.30
C ILE A 191 -21.74 1.04 3.89
N ASN A 192 -22.73 1.87 3.59
CA ASN A 192 -22.49 3.26 3.16
C ASN A 192 -22.73 4.22 4.34
N TYR A 193 -21.69 4.93 4.76
CA TYR A 193 -21.75 5.74 5.97
C TYR A 193 -22.45 7.09 5.78
N LYS A 194 -22.35 7.70 4.59
CA LYS A 194 -22.94 9.04 4.36
C LYS A 194 -24.45 9.01 4.14
N SER A 195 -25.00 7.86 3.82
CA SER A 195 -26.46 7.67 3.76
C SER A 195 -27.10 7.48 5.14
N GLN A 196 -26.28 7.23 6.17
CA GLN A 196 -26.72 6.99 7.55
C GLN A 196 -26.33 8.19 8.43
N ILE A 197 -27.30 8.86 9.02
CA ILE A 197 -27.14 10.12 9.78
C ILE A 197 -26.10 10.05 10.92
N PHE A 198 -25.73 8.85 11.39
CA PHE A 198 -24.82 8.65 12.55
C PHE A 198 -23.65 7.71 12.27
N SER A 199 -23.26 7.45 11.04
CA SER A 199 -22.16 6.54 10.78
C SER A 199 -20.82 7.26 10.75
N SER A 200 -19.95 6.90 11.68
CA SER A 200 -18.52 7.24 11.69
C SER A 200 -17.70 6.14 11.02
N TRP A 201 -16.47 6.42 10.69
CA TRP A 201 -15.52 5.41 10.21
C TRP A 201 -15.37 4.25 11.21
N GLU A 202 -15.39 4.55 12.51
CA GLU A 202 -15.38 3.54 13.55
C GLU A 202 -16.55 2.54 13.43
N LYS A 203 -17.77 3.04 13.21
CA LYS A 203 -18.95 2.16 13.01
C LYS A 203 -18.84 1.33 11.76
N ILE A 204 -18.37 1.91 10.63
CA ILE A 204 -18.15 1.17 9.39
C ILE A 204 -17.19 0.01 9.65
N VAL A 205 -16.04 0.29 10.27
CA VAL A 205 -15.01 -0.71 10.56
C VAL A 205 -15.54 -1.81 11.49
N ASN A 206 -16.29 -1.45 12.53
CA ASN A 206 -16.84 -2.40 13.50
C ASN A 206 -17.90 -3.33 12.90
N LEU A 207 -18.66 -2.83 11.94
CA LEU A 207 -19.73 -3.58 11.27
C LEU A 207 -19.25 -4.36 10.04
N SER A 208 -18.08 -4.05 9.49
CA SER A 208 -17.61 -4.60 8.22
C SER A 208 -16.72 -5.84 8.41
N ASP A 209 -16.73 -6.72 7.41
CA ASP A 209 -15.78 -7.80 7.24
C ASP A 209 -14.49 -7.29 6.56
N PHE A 210 -14.66 -6.31 5.66
CA PHE A 210 -13.57 -5.55 5.06
C PHE A 210 -14.00 -4.13 4.73
N VAL A 211 -13.01 -3.26 4.55
CA VAL A 211 -13.24 -1.87 4.14
C VAL A 211 -12.50 -1.54 2.84
N VAL A 212 -13.06 -0.61 2.09
CA VAL A 212 -12.44 -0.06 0.89
C VAL A 212 -12.13 1.41 1.14
N SER A 213 -10.84 1.73 1.11
CA SER A 213 -10.35 3.11 1.16
C SER A 213 -10.35 3.69 -0.25
N LEU A 214 -11.18 4.68 -0.49
CA LEU A 214 -11.35 5.36 -1.77
C LEU A 214 -10.51 6.65 -1.75
N ILE A 215 -9.58 6.77 -2.67
CA ILE A 215 -8.60 7.85 -2.73
C ILE A 215 -8.82 8.61 -4.04
N ASP A 216 -9.45 9.79 -3.95
CA ASP A 216 -9.67 10.68 -5.10
C ASP A 216 -8.46 11.57 -5.28
N LEU A 217 -7.84 11.52 -6.47
CA LEU A 217 -6.66 12.29 -6.82
C LEU A 217 -7.00 13.42 -7.80
N PRO A 218 -6.35 14.59 -7.67
CA PRO A 218 -6.62 15.73 -8.54
C PRO A 218 -6.31 15.42 -10.00
N GLY A 219 -7.15 15.93 -10.93
CA GLY A 219 -7.06 15.63 -12.36
C GLY A 219 -6.57 16.80 -13.23
N LYS A 220 -6.23 17.96 -12.67
CA LYS A 220 -5.65 19.08 -13.44
C LYS A 220 -4.14 18.88 -13.59
N GLU A 221 -3.59 19.16 -14.77
CA GLU A 221 -2.16 19.03 -15.09
C GLU A 221 -1.25 19.73 -14.06
N LYS A 222 -1.60 20.92 -13.63
CA LYS A 222 -0.84 21.64 -12.60
C LYS A 222 -0.69 20.89 -11.28
N TYR A 223 -1.55 19.91 -11.00
CA TYR A 223 -1.51 19.08 -9.80
C TYR A 223 -0.94 17.67 -10.04
N ILE A 224 -0.33 17.42 -11.20
CA ILE A 224 0.23 16.11 -11.53
C ILE A 224 1.24 15.61 -10.48
N ARG A 225 1.97 16.51 -9.82
CA ARG A 225 2.88 16.15 -8.72
C ARG A 225 2.11 15.54 -7.54
N THR A 226 0.97 16.13 -7.17
CA THR A 226 0.10 15.63 -6.11
C THR A 226 -0.50 14.27 -6.49
N THR A 227 -0.86 14.09 -7.76
CA THR A 227 -1.38 12.80 -8.27
C THR A 227 -0.32 11.70 -8.20
N LEU A 228 0.90 11.97 -8.69
CA LEU A 228 2.02 11.01 -8.62
C LEU A 228 2.40 10.68 -7.18
N TYR A 229 2.49 11.69 -6.32
CA TYR A 229 2.71 11.50 -4.89
C TYR A 229 1.61 10.64 -4.26
N GLY A 230 0.34 10.91 -4.58
CA GLY A 230 -0.79 10.13 -4.08
C GLY A 230 -0.71 8.65 -4.48
N ILE A 231 -0.35 8.35 -5.74
CA ILE A 231 -0.17 6.98 -6.21
C ILE A 231 0.96 6.28 -5.45
N GLN A 232 2.10 6.94 -5.28
CA GLN A 232 3.29 6.34 -4.65
C GLN A 232 3.12 6.17 -3.13
N SER A 233 2.63 7.21 -2.44
CA SER A 233 2.53 7.20 -0.97
C SER A 233 1.36 6.38 -0.43
N ARG A 234 0.27 6.24 -1.20
CA ARG A 234 -0.93 5.50 -0.74
C ARG A 234 -0.88 4.01 -1.08
N ASN A 235 0.05 3.58 -1.96
CA ASN A 235 0.25 2.19 -2.35
C ASN A 235 -1.10 1.49 -2.68
N PRO A 236 -1.83 1.92 -3.73
CA PRO A 236 -3.14 1.39 -4.06
C PRO A 236 -3.06 -0.06 -4.56
N HIS A 237 -4.06 -0.85 -4.22
CA HIS A 237 -4.23 -2.21 -4.76
C HIS A 237 -4.91 -2.18 -6.13
N ILE A 238 -5.79 -1.17 -6.35
CA ILE A 238 -6.48 -0.92 -7.62
C ILE A 238 -6.34 0.56 -7.97
N VAL A 239 -6.13 0.83 -9.25
CA VAL A 239 -6.20 2.19 -9.80
C VAL A 239 -7.28 2.24 -10.84
N PHE A 240 -8.29 3.05 -10.61
CA PHE A 240 -9.29 3.39 -11.60
C PHE A 240 -8.82 4.56 -12.45
N LEU A 241 -8.52 4.30 -13.73
CA LEU A 241 -8.32 5.35 -14.72
C LEU A 241 -9.67 5.79 -15.28
N THR A 242 -10.14 6.93 -14.85
CA THR A 242 -11.46 7.45 -15.18
C THR A 242 -11.42 8.28 -16.46
N ILE A 243 -12.16 7.85 -17.46
CA ILE A 243 -12.25 8.46 -18.81
C ILE A 243 -13.68 8.92 -19.08
N ASP A 244 -13.83 10.17 -19.49
CA ASP A 244 -15.09 10.72 -19.95
C ASP A 244 -15.43 10.18 -21.35
N SER A 245 -16.36 9.25 -21.43
CA SER A 245 -16.75 8.61 -22.71
C SER A 245 -17.49 9.53 -23.66
N SER A 246 -18.09 10.62 -23.16
CA SER A 246 -18.81 11.58 -24.02
C SER A 246 -17.88 12.34 -24.97
N LYS A 247 -16.56 12.41 -24.65
CA LYS A 247 -15.58 13.06 -25.51
C LYS A 247 -15.19 12.24 -26.75
N GLY A 248 -15.29 10.92 -26.70
CA GLY A 248 -14.91 10.01 -27.77
C GLY A 248 -13.38 9.90 -28.04
N TYR A 249 -12.55 10.59 -27.27
CA TYR A 249 -11.09 10.54 -27.35
C TYR A 249 -10.45 10.71 -25.97
N ILE A 250 -9.19 10.36 -25.86
CA ILE A 250 -8.34 10.70 -24.72
C ILE A 250 -7.21 11.63 -25.18
N ASN A 251 -6.79 12.51 -24.28
CA ASN A 251 -5.63 13.35 -24.54
C ASN A 251 -4.31 12.59 -24.28
N ASP A 252 -3.21 13.14 -24.76
CA ASP A 252 -1.89 12.53 -24.60
C ASP A 252 -1.47 12.41 -23.14
N GLU A 253 -1.93 13.29 -22.26
CA GLU A 253 -1.66 13.23 -20.82
C GLU A 253 -2.27 11.99 -20.17
N THR A 254 -3.54 11.69 -20.47
CA THR A 254 -4.21 10.50 -19.97
C THR A 254 -3.57 9.23 -20.53
N TYR A 255 -3.11 9.26 -21.79
CA TYR A 255 -2.38 8.16 -22.39
C TYR A 255 -1.03 7.95 -21.71
N ASN A 256 -0.27 9.03 -21.48
CA ASN A 256 0.99 8.98 -20.74
C ASN A 256 0.80 8.49 -19.31
N LEU A 257 -0.31 8.87 -18.65
CA LEU A 257 -0.64 8.38 -17.31
C LEU A 257 -0.95 6.89 -17.33
N LEU A 258 -1.70 6.39 -18.31
CA LEU A 258 -1.96 4.95 -18.47
C LEU A 258 -0.65 4.17 -18.63
N GLU A 259 0.24 4.62 -19.53
CA GLU A 259 1.54 4.00 -19.73
C GLU A 259 2.36 3.95 -18.44
N LEU A 260 2.36 5.06 -17.69
CA LEU A 260 3.01 5.16 -16.39
C LEU A 260 2.45 4.14 -15.38
N LEU A 261 1.15 4.01 -15.27
CA LEU A 261 0.50 3.08 -14.36
C LEU A 261 0.82 1.62 -14.73
N GLN A 262 0.81 1.29 -16.03
CA GLN A 262 1.17 -0.04 -16.54
C GLN A 262 2.61 -0.43 -16.21
N LYS A 263 3.56 0.49 -16.42
CA LYS A 263 4.98 0.28 -16.11
C LYS A 263 5.22 0.08 -14.61
N ASN A 264 4.41 0.69 -13.75
CA ASN A 264 4.44 0.45 -12.30
C ASN A 264 3.80 -0.88 -11.88
N LYS A 265 3.28 -1.67 -12.82
CA LYS A 265 2.62 -2.96 -12.55
C LYS A 265 1.49 -2.83 -11.53
N LEU A 266 0.71 -1.77 -11.63
CA LEU A 266 -0.49 -1.57 -10.83
C LEU A 266 -1.68 -2.30 -11.48
N ASN A 267 -2.64 -2.74 -10.66
CA ASN A 267 -3.89 -3.28 -11.17
C ASN A 267 -4.77 -2.12 -11.68
N ILE A 268 -4.85 -1.96 -12.98
CA ILE A 268 -5.54 -0.84 -13.63
C ILE A 268 -6.87 -1.33 -14.16
N ILE A 269 -7.93 -0.62 -13.80
CA ILE A 269 -9.27 -0.77 -14.38
C ILE A 269 -9.66 0.57 -15.00
N ILE A 270 -10.09 0.56 -16.24
CA ILE A 270 -10.56 1.77 -16.92
C ILE A 270 -12.03 1.97 -16.56
N LEU A 271 -12.38 3.13 -16.02
CA LEU A 271 -13.78 3.53 -15.80
C LEU A 271 -14.21 4.47 -16.91
N PHE A 272 -15.05 3.99 -17.82
CA PHE A 272 -15.77 4.85 -18.76
C PHE A 272 -16.97 5.46 -18.07
N THR A 273 -16.91 6.75 -17.83
CA THR A 273 -17.97 7.53 -17.15
C THR A 273 -18.87 8.24 -18.15
N LYS A 274 -19.96 8.83 -17.65
CA LYS A 274 -20.95 9.62 -18.40
C LYS A 274 -21.62 8.82 -19.50
N ILE A 275 -21.78 7.50 -19.31
CA ILE A 275 -22.47 6.61 -20.23
C ILE A 275 -23.95 6.60 -19.88
N ASN A 276 -24.80 6.83 -20.87
CA ASN A 276 -26.22 6.51 -20.77
C ASN A 276 -26.41 5.01 -21.08
N LYS A 277 -27.40 4.38 -20.43
CA LYS A 277 -27.62 2.93 -20.44
C LYS A 277 -27.62 2.27 -21.85
N ASN A 278 -27.95 3.04 -22.88
CA ASN A 278 -28.05 2.58 -24.27
C ASN A 278 -26.93 3.08 -25.20
N GLU A 279 -25.92 3.83 -24.65
CA GLU A 279 -24.83 4.33 -25.47
C GLU A 279 -23.72 3.30 -25.60
N ASN A 280 -23.34 3.01 -26.83
CA ASN A 280 -22.13 2.25 -27.10
C ASN A 280 -20.91 3.14 -26.93
N ILE A 281 -19.88 2.62 -26.27
CA ILE A 281 -18.55 3.24 -26.28
C ILE A 281 -18.08 3.20 -27.72
N THR A 282 -17.74 4.36 -28.27
CA THR A 282 -17.27 4.46 -29.64
C THR A 282 -15.87 3.86 -29.78
N ASN A 283 -15.59 3.17 -30.90
CA ASN A 283 -14.27 2.67 -31.25
C ASN A 283 -13.24 3.80 -31.51
N ALA A 284 -13.59 5.04 -31.15
CA ALA A 284 -12.73 6.22 -31.27
C ALA A 284 -11.53 6.21 -30.29
N PHE A 285 -11.58 5.40 -29.23
CA PHE A 285 -10.46 5.25 -28.32
C PHE A 285 -9.38 4.35 -28.94
N LYS A 286 -8.18 4.87 -29.16
CA LYS A 286 -7.02 4.21 -29.83
C LYS A 286 -6.64 2.83 -29.27
N PHE A 287 -7.06 2.49 -28.05
CA PHE A 287 -6.72 1.23 -27.38
C PHE A 287 -7.96 0.38 -27.04
N TYR A 288 -9.15 0.77 -27.55
CA TYR A 288 -10.39 0.07 -27.23
C TYR A 288 -10.33 -1.43 -27.57
N ASP A 289 -9.72 -1.78 -28.70
CA ASP A 289 -9.57 -3.17 -29.12
C ASP A 289 -8.68 -4.03 -28.20
N LYS A 290 -7.94 -3.37 -27.30
CA LYS A 290 -7.09 -4.03 -26.28
C LYS A 290 -7.78 -4.15 -24.92
N LEU A 291 -9.06 -3.80 -24.85
CA LEU A 291 -9.82 -3.78 -23.61
C LEU A 291 -10.81 -4.94 -23.57
N THR A 292 -10.99 -5.48 -22.37
CA THR A 292 -12.03 -6.47 -22.05
C THR A 292 -12.96 -5.90 -21.00
N GLU A 293 -14.28 -6.02 -21.19
CA GLU A 293 -15.22 -5.62 -20.16
C GLU A 293 -15.04 -6.52 -18.93
N PHE A 294 -15.01 -5.91 -17.74
CA PHE A 294 -14.83 -6.63 -16.50
C PHE A 294 -16.02 -7.58 -16.25
N ASP A 295 -15.68 -8.81 -15.98
CA ASP A 295 -16.57 -9.88 -15.56
C ASP A 295 -15.86 -10.67 -14.44
N ALA A 296 -16.49 -10.80 -13.28
CA ALA A 296 -15.90 -11.41 -12.10
C ALA A 296 -15.53 -12.90 -12.32
N ASP A 297 -16.26 -13.61 -13.18
CA ASP A 297 -16.04 -15.03 -13.43
C ASP A 297 -14.81 -15.28 -14.35
N THR A 298 -14.46 -14.31 -15.18
CA THR A 298 -13.38 -14.43 -16.18
C THR A 298 -12.17 -13.54 -15.89
N TYR A 299 -12.28 -12.66 -14.90
CA TYR A 299 -11.21 -11.72 -14.57
C TYR A 299 -9.97 -12.43 -14.01
N SER A 300 -8.80 -12.05 -14.52
CA SER A 300 -7.50 -12.42 -13.95
C SER A 300 -6.59 -11.19 -13.91
N PRO A 301 -6.00 -10.85 -12.78
CA PRO A 301 -5.05 -9.75 -12.66
C PRO A 301 -3.80 -9.93 -13.54
N ASP A 302 -3.42 -11.17 -13.83
CA ASP A 302 -2.26 -11.52 -14.65
C ASP A 302 -2.53 -11.42 -16.15
N ASN A 303 -3.77 -11.12 -16.53
CA ASN A 303 -4.15 -10.97 -17.92
C ASN A 303 -3.48 -9.72 -18.52
N LYS A 304 -2.88 -9.86 -19.70
CA LYS A 304 -2.25 -8.73 -20.41
C LYS A 304 -3.25 -7.71 -20.96
N LEU A 305 -4.54 -8.06 -20.99
CA LEU A 305 -5.61 -7.17 -21.43
C LEU A 305 -6.05 -6.28 -20.29
N LEU A 306 -6.23 -5.00 -20.58
CA LEU A 306 -6.81 -4.06 -19.63
C LEU A 306 -8.32 -4.30 -19.50
N ASN A 307 -8.81 -4.30 -18.28
CA ASN A 307 -10.24 -4.41 -18.03
C ASN A 307 -10.89 -3.02 -17.91
N TYR A 308 -12.15 -2.93 -18.31
CA TYR A 308 -12.92 -1.69 -18.18
C TYR A 308 -14.32 -1.95 -17.59
N ILE A 309 -14.86 -0.92 -16.96
CA ILE A 309 -16.24 -0.87 -16.46
C ILE A 309 -16.88 0.39 -17.01
N LYS A 310 -18.12 0.26 -17.48
CA LYS A 310 -18.98 1.36 -17.94
C LYS A 310 -19.84 1.85 -16.77
N ILE A 311 -19.81 3.14 -16.47
CA ILE A 311 -20.60 3.70 -15.36
C ILE A 311 -21.32 4.99 -15.75
N SER A 312 -22.43 5.24 -15.08
CA SER A 312 -23.13 6.51 -15.10
C SER A 312 -23.43 7.01 -13.69
N ASN A 313 -22.76 8.05 -13.28
CA ASN A 313 -23.00 8.70 -11.98
C ASN A 313 -24.42 9.30 -11.88
N LYS A 314 -25.08 9.53 -13.01
CA LYS A 314 -26.43 10.08 -13.07
C LYS A 314 -27.53 9.02 -12.86
N THR A 315 -27.30 7.81 -13.32
CA THR A 315 -28.29 6.72 -13.27
C THR A 315 -27.93 5.60 -12.31
N GLY A 316 -26.70 5.56 -11.79
CA GLY A 316 -26.18 4.45 -10.99
C GLY A 316 -25.80 3.21 -11.82
N TYR A 317 -25.86 3.30 -13.17
CA TYR A 317 -25.51 2.18 -14.04
C TYR A 317 -24.05 1.74 -13.85
N GLY A 318 -23.81 0.44 -13.76
CA GLY A 318 -22.49 -0.19 -13.75
C GLY A 318 -21.76 -0.17 -12.40
N PHE A 319 -22.34 0.40 -11.34
CA PHE A 319 -21.75 0.39 -10.01
C PHE A 319 -21.75 -0.99 -9.34
N ASP A 320 -22.71 -1.84 -9.71
CA ASP A 320 -22.73 -3.26 -9.33
C ASP A 320 -21.46 -4.00 -9.71
N LYS A 321 -20.89 -3.72 -10.89
CA LYS A 321 -19.61 -4.29 -11.33
C LYS A 321 -18.42 -3.79 -10.50
N ILE A 322 -18.44 -2.54 -10.03
CA ILE A 322 -17.43 -2.02 -9.12
C ILE A 322 -17.49 -2.77 -7.79
N HIS A 323 -18.67 -3.00 -7.24
CA HIS A 323 -18.84 -3.76 -6.00
C HIS A 323 -18.40 -5.22 -6.16
N GLN A 324 -18.71 -5.88 -7.28
CA GLN A 324 -18.23 -7.23 -7.61
C GLN A 324 -16.70 -7.27 -7.70
N LEU A 325 -16.08 -6.26 -8.33
CA LEU A 325 -14.62 -6.15 -8.40
C LEU A 325 -13.98 -6.06 -7.00
N PHE A 326 -14.53 -5.26 -6.10
CA PHE A 326 -13.99 -5.13 -4.74
C PHE A 326 -14.08 -6.45 -3.98
N ASN A 327 -15.22 -7.14 -4.03
CA ASN A 327 -15.38 -8.47 -3.44
C ASN A 327 -14.39 -9.47 -4.04
N TYR A 328 -14.24 -9.50 -5.37
CA TYR A 328 -13.28 -10.37 -6.05
C TYR A 328 -11.84 -10.17 -5.53
N PHE A 329 -11.38 -8.91 -5.39
CA PHE A 329 -10.04 -8.62 -4.90
C PHE A 329 -9.84 -9.08 -3.46
N VAL A 330 -10.85 -8.95 -2.61
CA VAL A 330 -10.78 -9.38 -1.21
C VAL A 330 -10.85 -10.90 -1.09
N ASP A 331 -11.74 -11.56 -1.80
CA ASP A 331 -11.90 -13.02 -1.78
C ASP A 331 -10.65 -13.74 -2.29
N ASN A 332 -9.97 -13.17 -3.29
CA ASN A 332 -8.73 -13.71 -3.83
C ASN A 332 -7.46 -13.19 -3.12
N ASN A 333 -7.60 -12.46 -2.02
CA ASN A 333 -6.50 -11.89 -1.22
C ASN A 333 -5.50 -11.03 -2.04
N ILE A 334 -5.94 -10.41 -3.14
CA ILE A 334 -5.08 -9.61 -4.04
C ILE A 334 -4.67 -8.28 -3.38
N TYR A 335 -5.30 -7.89 -2.28
CA TYR A 335 -4.99 -6.67 -1.50
C TYR A 335 -3.74 -6.80 -0.62
N ASN A 336 -3.04 -7.93 -0.62
CA ASN A 336 -2.02 -8.24 0.36
C ASN A 336 -0.60 -8.26 -0.23
N ASP A 337 -0.12 -7.10 -0.66
CA ASP A 337 1.24 -6.89 -1.18
C ASP A 337 2.32 -6.76 -0.08
N TYR A 338 2.04 -7.25 1.13
CA TYR A 338 3.02 -7.23 2.19
C TYR A 338 4.19 -8.14 1.85
N ASP A 339 5.34 -7.56 1.50
CA ASP A 339 6.62 -8.24 1.46
C ASP A 339 7.24 -8.15 2.86
N PRO A 340 7.27 -9.26 3.61
CA PRO A 340 7.82 -9.27 4.95
C PRO A 340 9.36 -9.28 4.97
N LYS A 341 10.03 -8.91 3.86
CA LYS A 341 11.48 -8.74 3.87
C LYS A 341 11.86 -7.88 5.06
N ILE A 342 12.92 -8.27 5.74
CA ILE A 342 13.45 -7.62 6.93
C ILE A 342 13.86 -6.20 6.55
N SER A 343 12.88 -5.33 6.51
CA SER A 343 13.08 -3.90 6.40
C SER A 343 12.93 -3.31 7.79
N PRO A 344 13.75 -2.34 8.18
CA PRO A 344 13.54 -1.61 9.42
C PRO A 344 12.10 -1.05 9.43
N SER A 345 11.52 -0.95 10.63
CA SER A 345 10.18 -0.36 10.79
C SER A 345 10.16 1.02 10.16
N ARG A 346 9.22 1.25 9.24
CA ARG A 346 9.15 2.49 8.48
C ARG A 346 7.69 2.91 8.27
N PHE A 347 7.35 4.05 8.85
CA PHE A 347 6.06 4.69 8.67
C PHE A 347 6.24 5.93 7.78
N ILE A 348 5.47 6.00 6.71
CA ILE A 348 5.47 7.09 5.74
C ILE A 348 4.40 8.09 6.15
N ILE A 349 4.80 9.32 6.44
CA ILE A 349 3.87 10.41 6.80
C ILE A 349 3.14 10.86 5.53
N GLY A 350 1.82 10.86 5.59
CA GLY A 350 0.95 11.32 4.50
C GLY A 350 0.24 12.63 4.80
N ASP A 351 -0.25 12.79 6.02
CA ASP A 351 -0.97 13.99 6.47
C ASP A 351 -0.54 14.34 7.91
N ILE A 352 -0.55 15.62 8.26
CA ILE A 352 -0.14 16.11 9.58
C ILE A 352 -1.23 17.02 10.12
N TYR A 353 -1.60 16.79 11.38
CA TYR A 353 -2.56 17.59 12.11
C TYR A 353 -1.94 18.06 13.42
N SER A 354 -1.98 19.36 13.70
CA SER A 354 -1.53 19.92 14.98
C SER A 354 -2.75 20.31 15.81
N GLN A 355 -2.86 19.80 17.04
CA GLN A 355 -3.80 20.34 18.03
C GLN A 355 -3.11 21.49 18.74
N CYS A 356 -3.57 22.71 18.50
CA CYS A 356 -3.23 23.86 19.33
C CYS A 356 -4.22 23.86 20.51
N ASN A 357 -3.88 23.24 21.63
CA ASN A 357 -4.55 23.54 22.88
C ASN A 357 -4.01 24.88 23.39
N GLU A 358 -4.83 25.94 23.30
CA GLU A 358 -4.48 27.32 23.72
C GLU A 358 -4.15 27.47 25.22
N PHE A 359 -4.27 26.40 26.02
CA PHE A 359 -4.24 26.50 27.49
C PHE A 359 -3.16 25.72 28.24
N THR A 360 -2.29 24.96 27.56
CA THR A 360 -1.19 24.28 28.26
C THR A 360 0.14 24.51 27.56
N SER A 361 0.97 25.25 28.27
CA SER A 361 2.36 25.52 27.94
C SER A 361 3.15 24.24 27.66
N ASN A 362 3.89 24.22 26.57
CA ASN A 362 5.08 23.45 26.20
C ASN A 362 4.93 22.08 25.55
N ASN A 363 3.84 21.33 25.54
CA ASN A 363 3.80 20.06 24.81
C ASN A 363 2.84 20.15 23.61
N LYS A 364 3.43 20.38 22.42
CA LYS A 364 2.68 20.38 21.18
C LYS A 364 2.45 18.93 20.74
N ILE A 365 1.25 18.41 20.97
CA ILE A 365 0.84 17.12 20.46
C ILE A 365 0.60 17.26 18.95
N ILE A 366 1.28 16.42 18.18
CA ILE A 366 1.14 16.37 16.73
C ILE A 366 0.61 15.00 16.34
N ILE A 367 -0.35 14.97 15.43
CA ILE A 367 -0.88 13.74 14.86
C ILE A 367 -0.30 13.59 13.45
N ALA A 368 0.50 12.54 13.26
CA ALA A 368 1.00 12.13 11.96
C ALA A 368 0.16 10.96 11.44
N ARG A 369 -0.52 11.15 10.32
CA ARG A 369 -1.31 10.11 9.63
C ARG A 369 -0.53 9.57 8.44
N GLY A 370 -0.52 8.26 8.24
CA GLY A 370 0.24 7.68 7.14
C GLY A 370 0.14 6.17 7.03
N LEU A 371 1.03 5.62 6.22
CA LEU A 371 1.13 4.19 5.91
C LEU A 371 2.32 3.57 6.64
N MET A 372 2.07 2.49 7.37
CA MET A 372 3.14 1.64 7.85
C MET A 372 3.67 0.78 6.71
N LYS A 373 4.83 1.14 6.16
CA LYS A 373 5.39 0.47 4.96
C LYS A 373 6.03 -0.87 5.30
N SER A 374 6.73 -0.94 6.44
CA SER A 374 7.43 -2.16 6.88
C SER A 374 7.53 -2.21 8.40
N GLY A 375 7.60 -3.42 8.96
CA GLY A 375 7.71 -3.65 10.40
C GLY A 375 6.42 -3.31 11.16
N ASN A 376 6.56 -2.82 12.39
CA ASN A 376 5.45 -2.40 13.25
C ASN A 376 5.87 -1.27 14.18
N ILE A 377 4.89 -0.52 14.70
CA ILE A 377 5.06 0.51 15.73
C ILE A 377 4.07 0.20 16.86
N ASN A 378 4.55 0.29 18.12
CA ASN A 378 3.72 0.12 19.31
C ASN A 378 3.56 1.44 20.06
N GLY A 379 2.43 1.59 20.75
CA GLY A 379 2.23 2.70 21.69
C GLY A 379 3.30 2.70 22.79
N GLY A 380 3.77 3.89 23.17
CA GLY A 380 4.82 4.08 24.16
C GLY A 380 6.26 3.94 23.67
N GLU A 381 6.49 3.48 22.42
CA GLU A 381 7.84 3.37 21.85
C GLU A 381 8.47 4.73 21.58
N VAL A 382 9.80 4.81 21.77
CA VAL A 382 10.61 5.96 21.35
C VAL A 382 11.23 5.65 19.99
N LEU A 383 10.98 6.50 19.01
CA LEU A 383 11.32 6.33 17.61
C LEU A 383 12.04 7.57 17.09
N TYR A 384 12.37 7.56 15.82
CA TYR A 384 13.01 8.67 15.12
C TYR A 384 12.13 9.18 13.98
N VAL A 385 11.97 10.51 13.88
CA VAL A 385 11.27 11.18 12.79
C VAL A 385 12.24 12.07 12.00
N GLY A 386 12.11 12.10 10.70
CA GLY A 386 12.96 12.92 9.82
C GLY A 386 12.92 12.46 8.35
N PRO A 387 13.82 13.01 7.51
CA PRO A 387 14.90 13.94 7.87
C PRO A 387 14.42 15.40 7.97
N TYR A 388 14.91 16.12 8.94
CA TYR A 388 14.85 17.58 9.00
C TYR A 388 16.29 18.10 9.20
N GLU A 389 16.74 19.05 8.36
CA GLU A 389 18.12 19.55 8.35
C GLU A 389 19.19 18.43 8.35
N ASN A 390 18.95 17.38 7.56
CA ASN A 390 19.79 16.19 7.46
C ASN A 390 19.95 15.36 8.76
N LYS A 391 18.99 15.47 9.68
CA LYS A 391 18.98 14.75 10.95
C LYS A 391 17.65 14.06 11.21
N PHE A 392 17.69 13.08 12.10
CA PHE A 392 16.51 12.46 12.69
C PHE A 392 16.37 12.90 14.15
N TYR A 393 15.14 13.11 14.58
CA TYR A 393 14.78 13.59 15.90
C TYR A 393 13.99 12.53 16.66
N GLN A 394 14.21 12.43 17.97
CA GLN A 394 13.52 11.46 18.80
C GLN A 394 12.09 11.92 19.12
N ILE A 395 11.16 11.00 18.94
CA ILE A 395 9.75 11.15 19.28
C ILE A 395 9.28 9.97 20.11
N LYS A 396 8.29 10.20 20.96
CA LYS A 396 7.56 9.15 21.69
C LYS A 396 6.16 8.99 21.08
N ILE A 397 5.78 7.76 20.83
CA ILE A 397 4.43 7.43 20.38
C ILE A 397 3.51 7.42 21.59
N ILE A 398 2.55 8.31 21.64
CA ILE A 398 1.57 8.42 22.74
C ILE A 398 0.41 7.47 22.47
N ASN A 399 -0.28 7.65 21.33
CA ASN A 399 -1.42 6.85 20.96
C ASN A 399 -1.34 6.45 19.48
N ILE A 400 -2.02 5.37 19.13
CA ILE A 400 -2.17 4.87 17.76
C ILE A 400 -3.66 4.72 17.47
N HIS A 401 -4.11 5.25 16.33
CA HIS A 401 -5.47 5.08 15.86
C HIS A 401 -5.47 4.47 14.46
N LYS A 402 -6.27 3.43 14.27
CA LYS A 402 -6.55 2.84 12.96
C LYS A 402 -7.99 3.16 12.59
N LYS A 403 -8.19 3.98 11.54
CA LYS A 403 -9.54 4.33 11.08
C LYS A 403 -10.47 4.85 12.19
N GLN A 404 -9.92 5.71 13.06
CA GLN A 404 -10.57 6.28 14.23
C GLN A 404 -10.84 5.30 15.39
N ILE A 405 -10.23 4.12 15.39
CA ILE A 405 -10.28 3.16 16.49
C ILE A 405 -8.91 3.13 17.18
N ASP A 406 -8.92 3.17 18.49
CA ASP A 406 -7.71 3.02 19.31
C ASP A 406 -7.07 1.67 19.08
N SER A 407 -5.75 1.67 18.91
CA SER A 407 -4.97 0.48 18.67
C SER A 407 -3.66 0.51 19.46
N LYS A 408 -3.20 -0.66 19.89
CA LYS A 408 -1.90 -0.76 20.58
C LYS A 408 -0.72 -0.81 19.62
N THR A 409 -0.95 -1.32 18.41
CA THR A 409 0.11 -1.57 17.42
C THR A 409 -0.37 -1.24 16.02
N LEU A 410 0.48 -0.58 15.24
CA LEU A 410 0.30 -0.38 13.80
C LEU A 410 1.24 -1.33 13.06
N TYR A 411 0.69 -2.19 12.22
CA TYR A 411 1.43 -3.19 11.46
C TYR A 411 1.67 -2.75 10.02
N ALA A 412 2.64 -3.39 9.37
CA ALA A 412 2.93 -3.13 7.95
C ALA A 412 1.69 -3.28 7.05
N ASN A 413 1.60 -2.42 6.05
CA ASN A 413 0.46 -2.21 5.15
C ASN A 413 -0.79 -1.60 5.77
N GLU A 414 -0.79 -1.30 7.06
CA GLU A 414 -1.90 -0.59 7.68
C GLU A 414 -1.73 0.93 7.58
N TYR A 415 -2.83 1.61 7.32
CA TYR A 415 -2.93 3.05 7.36
C TYR A 415 -3.47 3.50 8.71
N GLY A 416 -2.73 4.36 9.42
CA GLY A 416 -3.08 4.79 10.76
C GLY A 416 -2.64 6.21 11.09
N SER A 417 -3.02 6.66 12.28
CA SER A 417 -2.58 7.94 12.85
C SER A 417 -1.78 7.66 14.12
N LEU A 418 -0.64 8.32 14.22
CA LEU A 418 0.25 8.28 15.38
C LEU A 418 0.16 9.63 16.09
N GLU A 419 -0.21 9.62 17.35
CA GLU A 419 -0.08 10.76 18.23
C GLU A 419 1.32 10.75 18.79
N ILE A 420 2.09 11.82 18.53
CA ILE A 420 3.52 11.90 18.82
C ILE A 420 3.86 13.09 19.71
N GLU A 421 4.84 12.87 20.55
CA GLU A 421 5.48 13.88 21.38
C GLU A 421 6.98 13.91 21.11
N PHE A 422 7.56 15.09 20.94
CA PHE A 422 9.01 15.21 20.79
C PHE A 422 9.72 15.04 22.13
N VAL A 423 10.81 14.24 22.14
CA VAL A 423 11.55 13.96 23.37
C VAL A 423 12.46 15.13 23.76
N ASN A 424 13.13 15.75 22.79
CA ASN A 424 14.13 16.81 23.05
C ASN A 424 13.77 18.12 22.34
N GLU A 425 13.75 18.12 21.03
CA GLU A 425 13.63 19.30 20.18
C GLU A 425 12.39 19.18 19.27
N ILE A 426 11.55 20.21 19.26
CA ILE A 426 10.36 20.26 18.42
C ILE A 426 10.75 20.81 17.03
N ILE A 427 10.48 20.03 16.00
CA ILE A 427 10.69 20.42 14.61
C ILE A 427 9.36 20.54 13.85
N PRO A 428 9.27 21.33 12.79
CA PRO A 428 8.13 21.26 11.89
C PRO A 428 8.15 19.91 11.16
N LEU A 429 7.02 19.21 11.19
CA LEU A 429 6.85 17.97 10.43
C LEU A 429 6.42 18.27 8.99
N ASP A 430 6.84 17.41 8.06
CA ASP A 430 6.50 17.45 6.65
C ASP A 430 6.09 16.06 6.16
N ASN A 431 5.24 16.02 5.14
CA ASN A 431 4.78 14.80 4.49
C ASN A 431 5.91 14.00 3.81
N HIS A 432 7.09 14.61 3.62
CA HIS A 432 8.28 13.94 3.08
C HIS A 432 9.10 13.20 4.13
N MET A 433 8.75 13.33 5.40
CA MET A 433 9.42 12.65 6.50
C MET A 433 8.88 11.23 6.72
N ILE A 434 9.71 10.45 7.40
CA ILE A 434 9.38 9.09 7.82
C ILE A 434 9.59 8.94 9.32
N ILE A 435 8.89 7.98 9.93
CA ILE A 435 9.13 7.55 11.30
C ILE A 435 9.73 6.14 11.29
N THR A 436 10.80 5.92 12.03
CA THR A 436 11.56 4.66 12.01
C THR A 436 12.08 4.28 13.39
N LYS A 437 12.29 2.97 13.63
CA LYS A 437 12.90 2.46 14.87
C LYS A 437 14.42 2.69 14.91
N ASN A 438 15.07 2.66 13.75
CA ASN A 438 16.53 2.79 13.64
C ASN A 438 16.88 4.02 12.82
N LEU A 439 18.00 4.63 13.12
CA LEU A 439 18.56 5.70 12.30
C LEU A 439 18.90 5.16 10.91
N ILE A 440 18.51 5.90 9.89
CA ILE A 440 18.74 5.57 8.49
C ILE A 440 19.79 6.51 7.93
N GLU A 441 20.73 5.96 7.16
CA GLU A 441 21.74 6.75 6.46
C GLU A 441 21.05 7.63 5.39
N LEU A 442 21.40 8.90 5.42
CA LEU A 442 20.92 9.88 4.45
C LEU A 442 21.94 10.08 3.34
N LYS A 443 21.51 10.02 2.09
CA LYS A 443 22.37 10.14 0.91
C LYS A 443 21.98 11.35 0.07
N ASN A 444 22.97 11.99 -0.55
CA ASN A 444 22.76 13.08 -1.52
C ASN A 444 22.80 12.59 -2.98
N THR A 445 23.11 11.32 -3.19
CA THR A 445 23.10 10.66 -4.50
C THR A 445 22.32 9.35 -4.43
N CYS A 446 21.83 8.91 -5.57
CA CYS A 446 21.08 7.66 -5.68
C CYS A 446 21.37 7.02 -7.04
N ASN A 447 21.56 5.69 -7.04
CA ASN A 447 21.66 4.91 -8.26
C ASN A 447 20.29 4.33 -8.61
N ILE A 448 19.89 4.48 -9.86
CA ILE A 448 18.58 4.06 -10.35
C ILE A 448 18.78 3.20 -11.59
N ARG A 449 18.31 1.96 -11.54
CA ARG A 449 18.24 1.09 -12.72
C ARG A 449 16.98 1.42 -13.50
N ILE A 450 17.12 1.84 -14.75
CA ILE A 450 16.02 2.23 -15.62
C ILE A 450 15.46 1.01 -16.34
N SER A 451 14.14 0.84 -16.26
CA SER A 451 13.43 -0.27 -16.88
C SER A 451 13.11 -0.04 -18.37
N ASP A 452 13.02 1.22 -18.80
CA ASP A 452 12.50 1.63 -20.11
C ASP A 452 13.58 1.81 -21.19
N GLY A 453 14.84 1.57 -20.85
CA GLY A 453 15.98 1.92 -21.70
C GLY A 453 16.34 3.41 -21.60
N LEU A 454 17.58 3.73 -21.96
CA LEU A 454 18.17 5.07 -21.78
C LEU A 454 18.14 5.94 -23.05
N ASN A 455 17.24 5.69 -23.99
CA ASN A 455 17.18 6.43 -25.24
C ASN A 455 16.87 7.91 -24.97
N ASN A 456 17.77 8.80 -25.41
CA ASN A 456 17.67 10.26 -25.32
C ASN A 456 17.74 10.88 -23.91
N ILE A 457 18.45 10.22 -22.99
CA ILE A 457 18.73 10.78 -21.68
C ILE A 457 20.11 11.45 -21.69
N ASN A 458 20.16 12.73 -21.31
CA ASN A 458 21.41 13.48 -21.27
C ASN A 458 21.88 13.71 -19.81
N ILE A 459 23.20 13.64 -19.61
CA ILE A 459 23.86 14.07 -18.38
C ILE A 459 23.54 15.55 -18.14
N LYS A 460 23.39 15.95 -16.87
CA LYS A 460 22.98 17.27 -16.40
C LYS A 460 21.51 17.64 -16.65
N LYS A 461 20.69 16.73 -17.17
CA LYS A 461 19.25 16.96 -17.26
C LYS A 461 18.64 17.01 -15.86
N MET A 462 17.89 18.07 -15.58
CA MET A 462 17.13 18.20 -14.33
C MET A 462 15.84 17.38 -14.43
N MET A 463 15.54 16.61 -13.39
CA MET A 463 14.37 15.75 -13.30
C MET A 463 13.76 15.82 -11.90
N LEU A 464 12.52 15.39 -11.76
CA LEU A 464 11.88 15.14 -10.47
C LEU A 464 11.88 13.64 -10.21
N LEU A 465 12.44 13.23 -9.08
CA LEU A 465 12.35 11.85 -8.58
C LEU A 465 11.12 11.71 -7.68
N PHE A 466 10.31 10.72 -7.97
CA PHE A 466 9.21 10.26 -7.10
C PHE A 466 9.53 8.84 -6.63
N SER A 467 9.62 8.65 -5.33
CA SER A 467 9.78 7.32 -4.74
C SER A 467 9.13 7.32 -3.35
N GLU A 468 8.05 6.57 -3.20
CA GLU A 468 7.19 6.58 -2.00
C GLU A 468 6.73 8.03 -1.64
N ASN A 469 7.15 8.56 -0.49
CA ASN A 469 6.87 9.95 -0.10
C ASN A 469 7.97 10.95 -0.50
N ILE A 470 9.04 10.49 -1.13
CA ILE A 470 10.12 11.35 -1.60
C ILE A 470 9.72 11.98 -2.94
N VAL A 471 9.72 13.29 -2.99
CA VAL A 471 9.54 14.07 -4.23
C VAL A 471 10.65 15.10 -4.30
N GLU A 472 11.74 14.78 -5.03
CA GLU A 472 12.93 15.59 -5.05
C GLU A 472 13.39 15.96 -6.46
N SER A 473 13.89 17.18 -6.60
CA SER A 473 14.60 17.57 -7.81
C SER A 473 16.00 16.94 -7.82
N CYS A 474 16.38 16.36 -8.94
CA CYS A 474 17.68 15.74 -9.09
C CYS A 474 18.28 16.02 -10.47
N ILE A 475 19.59 15.88 -10.55
CA ILE A 475 20.36 16.02 -11.79
C ILE A 475 21.06 14.69 -12.07
N ILE A 476 21.01 14.24 -13.31
CA ILE A 476 21.75 13.06 -13.74
C ILE A 476 23.25 13.43 -13.81
N THR A 477 24.07 12.73 -13.03
CA THR A 477 25.51 12.93 -13.00
C THR A 477 26.28 11.91 -13.83
N GLU A 478 25.79 10.68 -13.89
CA GLU A 478 26.42 9.59 -14.63
C GLU A 478 25.40 8.67 -15.27
N ILE A 479 25.79 8.03 -16.36
CA ILE A 479 25.00 7.02 -17.06
C ILE A 479 25.90 5.84 -17.35
N ASN A 480 25.63 4.68 -16.75
CA ASN A 480 26.37 3.44 -16.93
C ASN A 480 25.41 2.30 -17.31
N ASN A 481 25.39 1.89 -18.57
CA ASN A 481 24.47 0.89 -19.11
C ASN A 481 23.00 1.23 -18.82
N ASP A 482 22.32 0.44 -17.97
CA ASP A 482 20.93 0.62 -17.54
C ASP A 482 20.80 1.38 -16.22
N ILE A 483 21.93 1.80 -15.63
CA ILE A 483 21.96 2.51 -14.34
C ILE A 483 22.34 3.97 -14.58
N ILE A 484 21.55 4.86 -13.97
CA ILE A 484 21.87 6.28 -13.88
C ILE A 484 22.18 6.64 -12.43
N THR A 485 23.16 7.51 -12.23
CA THR A 485 23.43 8.13 -10.94
C THR A 485 22.79 9.52 -10.95
N VAL A 486 21.95 9.79 -9.96
CA VAL A 486 21.34 11.11 -9.77
C VAL A 486 21.85 11.74 -8.50
N LYS A 487 22.10 13.05 -8.54
CA LYS A 487 22.41 13.88 -7.36
C LYS A 487 21.21 14.76 -7.06
N PHE A 488 20.79 14.79 -5.81
CA PHE A 488 19.71 15.66 -5.36
C PHE A 488 20.19 17.11 -5.39
N ASN A 489 19.44 17.94 -6.11
CA ASN A 489 19.80 19.33 -6.34
C ASN A 489 18.94 20.22 -5.44
N ARG A 490 19.31 20.35 -4.18
CA ARG A 490 18.75 21.37 -3.30
C ARG A 490 19.80 22.41 -2.96
N LEU A 491 19.37 23.64 -2.75
CA LEU A 491 20.21 24.79 -2.40
C LEU A 491 21.07 24.60 -1.13
N HIS A 492 20.77 23.57 -0.33
CA HIS A 492 21.40 23.32 0.98
C HIS A 492 21.89 21.88 1.17
N ASP A 493 22.31 21.18 0.14
CA ASP A 493 22.91 19.82 0.25
C ASP A 493 22.02 18.84 1.07
N VAL A 494 20.69 18.89 0.86
CA VAL A 494 19.74 18.04 1.60
C VAL A 494 19.91 16.59 1.20
N LYS A 495 20.11 15.75 2.20
CA LYS A 495 20.19 14.30 2.06
C LYS A 495 18.83 13.68 2.31
N VAL A 496 18.51 12.63 1.57
CA VAL A 496 17.25 11.89 1.69
C VAL A 496 17.49 10.43 2.06
N PRO A 497 16.56 9.78 2.75
CA PRO A 497 16.63 8.36 3.01
C PRO A 497 16.43 7.59 1.71
N ILE A 498 17.37 6.73 1.36
CA ILE A 498 17.34 5.91 0.14
C ILE A 498 17.15 4.45 0.52
N PHE A 499 16.18 3.79 -0.11
CA PHE A 499 15.88 2.38 0.11
C PHE A 499 16.06 1.61 -1.20
N SER A 500 17.02 0.69 -1.20
CA SER A 500 17.25 -0.20 -2.33
C SER A 500 16.02 -1.08 -2.61
N GLY A 501 15.73 -1.31 -3.89
CA GLY A 501 14.56 -2.06 -4.35
C GLY A 501 13.27 -1.23 -4.48
N ASN A 502 13.23 0.01 -3.98
CA ASN A 502 12.05 0.85 -4.16
C ASN A 502 11.85 1.23 -5.61
N LYS A 503 10.61 1.13 -6.07
CA LYS A 503 10.19 1.68 -7.36
C LYS A 503 10.31 3.20 -7.35
N CYS A 504 10.75 3.75 -8.46
CA CYS A 504 10.82 5.20 -8.62
C CYS A 504 10.41 5.64 -10.03
N ILE A 505 9.97 6.89 -10.12
CA ILE A 505 9.61 7.56 -11.34
C ILE A 505 10.46 8.83 -11.44
N LEU A 506 11.13 9.01 -12.57
CA LEU A 506 11.80 10.24 -12.92
C LEU A 506 10.97 10.99 -13.95
N LYS A 507 10.59 12.21 -13.65
CA LYS A 507 9.78 13.06 -14.52
C LYS A 507 10.59 14.24 -15.05
N SER A 508 10.65 14.38 -16.39
CA SER A 508 10.98 15.62 -17.09
C SER A 508 9.85 15.89 -18.09
N ASP A 509 10.15 15.96 -19.39
CA ASP A 509 9.15 16.00 -20.47
C ASP A 509 8.45 14.62 -20.65
N LYS A 510 9.17 13.54 -20.29
CA LYS A 510 8.69 12.16 -20.28
C LYS A 510 8.89 11.52 -18.91
N TYR A 511 8.18 10.43 -18.68
CA TYR A 511 8.35 9.60 -17.48
C TYR A 511 9.35 8.48 -17.75
N LEU A 512 10.27 8.26 -16.82
CA LEU A 512 11.17 7.13 -16.80
C LEU A 512 10.90 6.31 -15.54
N HIS A 513 10.88 5.02 -15.68
CA HIS A 513 10.63 4.10 -14.58
C HIS A 513 11.91 3.37 -14.23
N GLY A 514 12.10 3.15 -12.94
CA GLY A 514 13.25 2.44 -12.45
C GLY A 514 13.09 1.95 -11.03
N TYR A 515 14.17 1.34 -10.55
CA TYR A 515 14.32 0.85 -9.19
C TYR A 515 15.59 1.43 -8.59
N ILE A 516 15.51 1.83 -7.34
CA ILE A 516 16.66 2.27 -6.57
C ILE A 516 17.56 1.05 -6.32
N VAL A 517 18.85 1.18 -6.64
CA VAL A 517 19.84 0.08 -6.54
C VAL A 517 20.76 0.28 -5.35
#